data_3b73a7c45a182683ee29878ad831f7c5
#
_entry.id   3b73a7c45a182683ee29878ad831f7c5
#
_cell.length_a   1.000
_cell.length_b   1.000
_cell.length_c   1.000
_cell.angle_alpha   90.00
_cell.angle_beta   90.00
_cell.angle_gamma   90.00
#
_symmetry.space_group_name_H-M   'P 1'
#
loop_
_entity.id
_entity.type
_entity.pdbx_description
1 polymer ?
#
loop_
_entity_poly.entity_id
_entity_poly.type
_entity_poly.pdbx_seq_one_letter_code
_entity_poly.pdbx_strand_id
1 'polypeptide(L)'
;MTGARLFPVYIFVYLHKRGKMVQQVTEGVSITVETFYQPGQSNPLNSDFLFAYRITIENLSHVPVKLLTRHWHILDSNGSYRQVEGEGVVGQKPIIEPGGSYQYVSACTLKSEIGKMYGTYQMENLYNKRLLTVSIPEFQMVAPFKMN
;
A
#
# COMPACT_ATOMS: atom_id res chain seq x y z
N MET A 1 12.10 -11.68 4.80
CA MET A 1 11.69 -10.78 3.71
C MET A 1 10.19 -10.72 3.63
N THR A 2 9.72 -9.57 3.58
CA THR A 2 8.33 -9.32 3.74
C THR A 2 7.57 -9.38 2.43
N GLY A 3 7.10 -9.25 1.71
CA GLY A 3 6.42 -9.20 0.45
C GLY A 3 6.28 -7.79 -0.08
N ALA A 4 6.47 -6.80 0.76
CA ALA A 4 6.49 -5.42 0.33
C ALA A 4 7.93 -4.93 0.31
N ARG A 5 8.30 -4.21 -0.73
CA ARG A 5 9.64 -3.67 -0.88
C ARG A 5 9.60 -2.16 -0.96
N LEU A 6 10.69 -1.54 -0.48
CA LEU A 6 10.93 -0.13 -0.70
C LEU A 6 11.63 0.04 -2.04
N PHE A 7 11.23 1.04 -2.82
CA PHE A 7 11.93 1.40 -4.04
C PHE A 7 12.94 2.49 -3.75
N PRO A 8 14.22 2.31 -4.13
CA PRO A 8 15.15 3.42 -4.16
C PRO A 8 14.68 4.49 -5.13
N VAL A 9 15.00 5.74 -4.84
CA VAL A 9 14.52 6.86 -5.66
C VAL A 9 14.99 6.80 -7.12
N TYR A 10 16.07 6.08 -7.39
CA TYR A 10 16.59 5.95 -8.74
C TYR A 10 15.95 4.80 -9.54
N ILE A 11 15.12 3.94 -8.91
CA ILE A 11 14.43 2.88 -9.62
C ILE A 11 13.19 3.46 -10.29
N PHE A 12 13.09 3.26 -11.60
CA PHE A 12 11.93 3.67 -12.36
C PHE A 12 10.74 2.75 -12.04
N VAL A 13 9.62 3.34 -11.65
CA VAL A 13 8.37 2.64 -11.43
C VAL A 13 7.43 2.92 -12.60
N TYR A 14 6.98 1.86 -13.25
CA TYR A 14 6.09 1.97 -14.39
C TYR A 14 4.66 2.22 -13.87
N LEU A 15 4.16 3.45 -14.08
CA LEU A 15 2.85 3.87 -13.60
C LEU A 15 1.83 4.00 -14.72
N HIS A 16 1.90 3.12 -15.71
CA HIS A 16 0.97 3.06 -16.81
C HIS A 16 0.01 1.88 -16.60
N LYS A 17 -1.20 1.95 -17.10
CA LYS A 17 -2.22 0.90 -16.93
C LYS A 17 -2.51 0.63 -15.45
N ARG A 18 -2.97 1.65 -14.78
CA ARG A 18 -3.41 1.55 -13.39
C ARG A 18 -4.52 0.52 -13.26
N GLY A 19 -4.45 -0.30 -12.22
CA GLY A 19 -5.54 -1.19 -11.84
C GLY A 19 -6.69 -0.42 -11.21
N LYS A 20 -7.68 -1.14 -10.67
CA LYS A 20 -8.82 -0.54 -10.00
C LYS A 20 -8.36 0.25 -8.78
N MET A 21 -8.81 1.49 -8.67
CA MET A 21 -8.54 2.35 -7.52
C MET A 21 -9.57 2.07 -6.42
N VAL A 22 -9.12 1.95 -5.18
CA VAL A 22 -9.99 1.78 -4.02
C VAL A 22 -9.71 2.85 -2.98
N GLN A 23 -10.71 3.15 -2.16
CA GLN A 23 -10.61 4.19 -1.14
C GLN A 23 -11.46 3.83 0.06
N GLN A 24 -10.97 4.17 1.26
CA GLN A 24 -11.71 3.98 2.51
C GLN A 24 -11.34 5.08 3.49
N VAL A 25 -12.32 5.55 4.24
CA VAL A 25 -12.11 6.55 5.30
C VAL A 25 -12.34 5.89 6.66
N THR A 26 -11.39 6.07 7.56
CA THR A 26 -11.47 5.57 8.94
C THR A 26 -11.02 6.69 9.86
N GLU A 27 -11.86 7.05 10.83
CA GLU A 27 -11.53 8.08 11.83
C GLU A 27 -11.04 9.39 11.20
N GLY A 28 -11.65 9.79 10.09
CA GLY A 28 -11.29 11.03 9.41
C GLY A 28 -10.04 10.94 8.54
N VAL A 29 -9.46 9.78 8.39
CA VAL A 29 -8.29 9.58 7.52
C VAL A 29 -8.69 8.76 6.30
N SER A 30 -8.45 9.28 5.12
CA SER A 30 -8.77 8.63 3.84
C SER A 30 -7.55 7.94 3.27
N ILE A 31 -7.70 6.67 2.93
CA ILE A 31 -6.63 5.89 2.28
C ILE A 31 -7.11 5.53 0.88
N THR A 32 -6.35 5.96 -0.13
CA THR A 32 -6.60 5.61 -1.53
C THR A 32 -5.45 4.75 -2.02
N VAL A 33 -5.76 3.64 -2.69
CA VAL A 33 -4.75 2.73 -3.24
C VAL A 33 -4.93 2.60 -4.74
N GLU A 34 -3.82 2.72 -5.46
CA GLU A 34 -3.74 2.49 -6.90
C GLU A 34 -2.64 1.46 -7.14
N THR A 35 -2.89 0.49 -8.03
CA THR A 35 -1.92 -0.57 -8.32
C THR A 35 -1.44 -0.49 -9.76
N PHE A 36 -0.19 -0.92 -9.99
CA PHE A 36 0.45 -0.89 -11.30
C PHE A 36 1.33 -2.12 -11.46
N TYR A 37 0.97 -3.00 -12.39
CA TYR A 37 1.81 -4.14 -12.71
C TYR A 37 3.16 -3.66 -13.29
N GLN A 38 4.25 -4.33 -12.92
CA GLN A 38 5.59 -3.97 -13.37
C GLN A 38 6.15 -5.03 -14.31
N PRO A 39 5.82 -4.97 -15.62
CA PRO A 39 6.24 -6.03 -16.55
C PRO A 39 7.74 -6.12 -16.70
N GLY A 40 8.45 -4.99 -16.67
CA GLY A 40 9.91 -4.97 -16.82
C GLY A 40 10.67 -5.55 -15.63
N GLN A 41 10.00 -5.74 -14.49
CA GLN A 41 10.61 -6.29 -13.28
C GLN A 41 9.94 -7.59 -12.84
N SER A 42 9.08 -8.13 -13.69
CA SER A 42 8.40 -9.40 -13.45
C SER A 42 9.03 -10.50 -14.31
N ASN A 43 8.89 -11.75 -13.87
CA ASN A 43 9.34 -12.91 -14.62
C ASN A 43 8.25 -13.99 -14.54
N PRO A 44 7.21 -13.90 -15.40
CA PRO A 44 6.08 -14.84 -15.34
C PRO A 44 6.48 -16.31 -15.52
N LEU A 45 7.53 -16.58 -16.29
CA LEU A 45 8.01 -17.94 -16.46
C LEU A 45 8.53 -18.55 -15.17
N ASN A 46 8.99 -17.72 -14.24
CA ASN A 46 9.43 -18.16 -12.91
C ASN A 46 8.39 -17.84 -11.84
N SER A 47 7.15 -17.60 -12.24
CA SER A 47 6.07 -17.26 -11.29
C SER A 47 6.46 -16.10 -10.39
N ASP A 48 6.97 -15.03 -10.99
CA ASP A 48 7.42 -13.84 -10.27
C ASP A 48 6.72 -12.62 -10.87
N PHE A 49 5.76 -12.08 -10.12
CA PHE A 49 4.90 -10.99 -10.56
C PHE A 49 5.04 -9.83 -9.60
N LEU A 50 5.64 -8.74 -10.07
CA LEU A 50 5.86 -7.55 -9.25
C LEU A 50 4.80 -6.50 -9.54
N PHE A 51 4.18 -6.00 -8.46
CA PHE A 51 3.20 -4.91 -8.53
C PHE A 51 3.69 -3.74 -7.70
N ALA A 52 3.65 -2.55 -8.26
CA ALA A 52 3.78 -1.33 -7.48
C ALA A 52 2.40 -0.91 -7.00
N TYR A 53 2.33 -0.29 -5.85
CA TYR A 53 1.10 0.33 -5.38
C TYR A 53 1.41 1.71 -4.83
N ARG A 54 0.52 2.64 -5.16
CA ARG A 54 0.61 4.03 -4.71
C ARG A 54 -0.48 4.27 -3.68
N ILE A 55 -0.06 4.71 -2.51
CA ILE A 55 -0.98 5.03 -1.42
C ILE A 55 -1.04 6.53 -1.27
N THR A 56 -2.25 7.06 -1.20
CA THR A 56 -2.48 8.46 -0.86
C THR A 56 -3.25 8.50 0.46
N ILE A 57 -2.66 9.14 1.47
CA ILE A 57 -3.24 9.30 2.79
C ILE A 57 -3.65 10.75 2.92
N GLU A 58 -4.94 10.98 3.18
CA GLU A 58 -5.47 12.33 3.29
C GLU A 58 -6.10 12.51 4.68
N ASN A 59 -5.68 13.56 5.38
CA ASN A 59 -6.22 13.85 6.72
C ASN A 59 -7.43 14.78 6.58
N LEU A 60 -8.61 14.20 6.69
CA LEU A 60 -9.89 14.94 6.63
C LEU A 60 -10.34 15.40 8.01
N SER A 61 -9.57 15.13 9.06
CA SER A 61 -9.90 15.54 10.42
C SER A 61 -9.41 16.95 10.72
N HIS A 62 -9.67 17.41 11.93
CA HIS A 62 -9.27 18.75 12.36
C HIS A 62 -7.99 18.77 13.21
N VAL A 63 -7.33 17.61 13.35
CA VAL A 63 -6.11 17.47 14.16
C VAL A 63 -5.00 16.85 13.33
N PRO A 64 -3.73 17.22 13.60
CA PRO A 64 -2.63 16.56 12.90
C PRO A 64 -2.49 15.10 13.36
N VAL A 65 -2.16 14.21 12.43
CA VAL A 65 -1.96 12.78 12.72
C VAL A 65 -0.58 12.37 12.25
N LYS A 66 0.03 11.43 12.98
CA LYS A 66 1.34 10.89 12.63
C LYS A 66 1.21 9.41 12.36
N LEU A 67 1.71 8.96 11.23
CA LEU A 67 1.76 7.54 10.91
C LEU A 67 2.91 6.90 11.69
N LEU A 68 2.62 5.85 12.44
CA LEU A 68 3.61 5.16 13.27
C LEU A 68 4.03 3.83 12.69
N THR A 69 3.08 2.94 12.42
CA THR A 69 3.37 1.58 11.97
C THR A 69 2.39 1.14 10.89
N ARG A 70 2.77 0.09 10.17
CA ARG A 70 1.93 -0.54 9.17
C ARG A 70 1.82 -2.03 9.43
N HIS A 71 0.67 -2.59 9.06
CA HIS A 71 0.45 -4.04 9.12
C HIS A 71 -0.29 -4.46 7.86
N TRP A 72 0.34 -5.34 7.08
CA TRP A 72 -0.20 -5.82 5.80
C TRP A 72 -0.54 -7.30 5.87
N HIS A 73 -1.61 -7.68 5.18
CA HIS A 73 -1.98 -9.05 4.87
C HIS A 73 -1.92 -9.22 3.37
N ILE A 74 -1.22 -10.23 2.88
CA ILE A 74 -1.01 -10.45 1.46
C ILE A 74 -1.46 -11.87 1.15
N LEU A 75 -2.46 -12.00 0.26
CA LEU A 75 -2.99 -13.28 -0.18
C LEU A 75 -2.68 -13.45 -1.65
N ASP A 76 -2.04 -14.56 -1.97
CA ASP A 76 -1.69 -14.94 -3.32
C ASP A 76 -2.68 -15.99 -3.80
N SER A 77 -3.06 -15.98 -5.09
CA SER A 77 -4.07 -16.92 -5.60
C SER A 77 -3.59 -18.37 -5.58
N ASN A 78 -2.29 -18.61 -5.36
CA ASN A 78 -1.77 -19.96 -5.18
C ASN A 78 -2.05 -20.51 -3.76
N GLY A 79 -2.77 -19.76 -2.92
CA GLY A 79 -3.13 -20.17 -1.58
C GLY A 79 -2.19 -19.68 -0.48
N SER A 80 -1.08 -19.04 -0.82
CA SER A 80 -0.16 -18.56 0.20
C SER A 80 -0.69 -17.26 0.84
N TYR A 81 -0.40 -17.12 2.13
CA TYR A 81 -0.77 -15.96 2.91
C TYR A 81 0.42 -15.55 3.75
N ARG A 82 0.71 -14.25 3.78
CA ARG A 82 1.78 -13.71 4.60
C ARG A 82 1.40 -12.37 5.19
N GLN A 83 2.06 -12.02 6.28
CA GLN A 83 1.87 -10.74 6.95
C GLN A 83 3.18 -9.97 6.95
N VAL A 84 3.07 -8.65 6.88
CA VAL A 84 4.21 -7.73 6.95
C VAL A 84 3.88 -6.66 7.96
N GLU A 85 4.71 -6.53 8.98
CA GLU A 85 4.59 -5.46 9.97
C GLU A 85 5.88 -4.66 9.97
N GLY A 86 5.77 -3.37 10.24
CA GLY A 86 6.95 -2.54 10.35
C GLY A 86 6.65 -1.10 10.70
N GLU A 87 7.72 -0.37 10.96
CA GLU A 87 7.67 1.04 11.34
C GLU A 87 7.54 1.91 10.12
N GLY A 88 6.61 2.87 10.15
CA GLY A 88 6.48 3.88 9.11
C GLY A 88 6.12 3.32 7.74
N VAL A 89 6.34 4.14 6.73
CA VAL A 89 6.17 3.78 5.31
C VAL A 89 7.35 4.35 4.53
N VAL A 90 8.02 3.48 3.76
CA VAL A 90 9.19 3.84 2.93
C VAL A 90 10.21 4.67 3.74
N GLY A 91 10.49 4.22 4.97
CA GLY A 91 11.48 4.86 5.85
C GLY A 91 11.01 6.15 6.52
N GLN A 92 9.72 6.49 6.43
CA GLN A 92 9.18 7.74 6.96
C GLN A 92 8.04 7.50 7.93
N LYS A 93 7.91 8.39 8.93
CA LYS A 93 6.74 8.47 9.81
C LYS A 93 6.13 9.85 9.63
N PRO A 94 5.38 10.06 8.53
CA PRO A 94 4.92 11.40 8.20
C PRO A 94 3.88 11.92 9.19
N ILE A 95 3.96 13.24 9.41
CA ILE A 95 2.91 13.99 10.10
C ILE A 95 2.07 14.63 9.00
N ILE A 96 0.76 14.40 9.06
CA ILE A 96 -0.17 14.90 8.06
C ILE A 96 -1.08 15.90 8.74
N GLU A 97 -0.97 17.17 8.32
CA GLU A 97 -1.76 18.25 8.89
C GLU A 97 -3.23 18.14 8.43
N PRO A 98 -4.17 18.77 9.17
CA PRO A 98 -5.56 18.81 8.71
C PRO A 98 -5.67 19.34 7.28
N GLY A 99 -6.38 18.61 6.42
CA GLY A 99 -6.51 18.94 5.01
C GLY A 99 -5.30 18.59 4.16
N GLY A 100 -4.22 18.11 4.78
CA GLY A 100 -3.02 17.71 4.05
C GLY A 100 -3.07 16.27 3.58
N SER A 101 -2.10 15.90 2.75
CA SER A 101 -1.99 14.54 2.25
C SER A 101 -0.54 14.12 2.19
N TYR A 102 -0.33 12.81 2.17
CA TYR A 102 0.97 12.18 1.99
C TYR A 102 0.83 11.03 1.01
N GLN A 103 1.75 10.95 0.05
CA GLN A 103 1.70 9.92 -0.98
C GLN A 103 3.03 9.19 -1.05
N TYR A 104 2.97 7.87 -1.19
CA TYR A 104 4.18 7.08 -1.39
C TYR A 104 3.88 5.89 -2.31
N VAL A 105 4.95 5.31 -2.86
CA VAL A 105 4.90 4.13 -3.71
C VAL A 105 5.74 3.04 -3.07
N SER A 106 5.20 1.83 -3.06
CA SER A 106 5.92 0.64 -2.62
C SER A 106 5.60 -0.51 -3.57
N ALA A 107 6.05 -1.70 -3.26
CA ALA A 107 5.85 -2.82 -4.16
C ALA A 107 5.61 -4.13 -3.41
N CYS A 108 4.96 -5.06 -4.10
CA CYS A 108 4.70 -6.39 -3.59
C CYS A 108 4.95 -7.41 -4.70
N THR A 109 5.60 -8.51 -4.36
CA THR A 109 5.82 -9.63 -5.26
C THR A 109 4.80 -10.72 -4.97
N LEU A 110 4.14 -11.21 -6.03
CA LEU A 110 3.28 -12.39 -5.96
C LEU A 110 3.92 -13.54 -6.74
N LYS A 111 3.53 -14.75 -6.38
CA LYS A 111 3.95 -15.96 -7.11
C LYS A 111 2.89 -16.44 -8.08
N SER A 112 1.82 -15.68 -8.25
CA SER A 112 0.78 -15.93 -9.25
C SER A 112 0.33 -14.59 -9.83
N GLU A 113 -0.52 -14.66 -10.86
CA GLU A 113 -0.96 -13.49 -11.62
C GLU A 113 -1.97 -12.65 -10.87
N ILE A 114 -2.55 -13.18 -9.79
CA ILE A 114 -3.63 -12.53 -9.06
C ILE A 114 -3.37 -12.66 -7.57
N GLY A 115 -3.57 -11.58 -6.85
CA GLY A 115 -3.52 -11.58 -5.41
C GLY A 115 -4.25 -10.38 -4.85
N LYS A 116 -4.24 -10.25 -3.54
CA LYS A 116 -4.84 -9.10 -2.87
C LYS A 116 -4.09 -8.75 -1.59
N MET A 117 -4.21 -7.49 -1.23
CA MET A 117 -3.65 -6.98 0.02
C MET A 117 -4.71 -6.18 0.76
N TYR A 118 -4.58 -6.16 2.07
CA TYR A 118 -5.33 -5.27 2.95
C TYR A 118 -4.53 -5.10 4.24
N GLY A 119 -4.89 -4.13 5.04
CA GLY A 119 -4.15 -3.93 6.27
C GLY A 119 -4.61 -2.74 7.06
N THR A 120 -3.74 -2.27 7.93
CA THR A 120 -3.99 -1.11 8.78
C THR A 120 -2.73 -0.28 8.98
N TYR A 121 -2.95 0.99 9.26
CA TYR A 121 -1.92 1.86 9.84
C TYR A 121 -2.29 2.15 11.29
N GLN A 122 -1.30 2.14 12.17
CA GLN A 122 -1.44 2.77 13.49
C GLN A 122 -0.98 4.19 13.36
N MET A 123 -1.86 5.12 13.72
CA MET A 123 -1.58 6.55 13.70
C MET A 123 -1.77 7.16 15.09
N GLU A 124 -1.19 8.30 15.31
CA GLU A 124 -1.31 9.03 16.57
C GLU A 124 -1.96 10.39 16.31
N ASN A 125 -3.02 10.67 17.06
CA ASN A 125 -3.57 12.03 17.13
C ASN A 125 -2.59 12.86 17.96
N LEU A 126 -1.98 13.87 17.34
CA LEU A 126 -0.90 14.62 18.01
C LEU A 126 -1.40 15.60 19.07
N TYR A 127 -2.71 15.87 19.14
CA TYR A 127 -3.23 16.73 20.19
C TYR A 127 -3.41 15.98 21.50
N ASN A 128 -4.09 14.82 21.46
CA ASN A 128 -4.41 14.08 22.68
C ASN A 128 -3.60 12.80 22.85
N LYS A 129 -2.69 12.50 21.93
CA LYS A 129 -1.82 11.32 21.95
C LYS A 129 -2.57 10.00 21.82
N ARG A 130 -3.84 10.01 21.43
CA ARG A 130 -4.62 8.80 21.24
C ARG A 130 -4.18 8.09 19.98
N LEU A 131 -4.10 6.77 20.05
CA LEU A 131 -3.78 5.94 18.89
C LEU A 131 -5.05 5.70 18.07
N LEU A 132 -4.90 5.71 16.75
CA LEU A 132 -5.96 5.46 15.79
C LEU A 132 -5.55 4.26 14.94
N THR A 133 -6.47 3.33 14.74
CA THR A 133 -6.27 2.25 13.77
C THR A 133 -7.02 2.63 12.49
N VAL A 134 -6.27 2.88 11.43
CA VAL A 134 -6.82 3.32 10.15
C VAL A 134 -6.74 2.17 9.16
N SER A 135 -7.89 1.81 8.59
CA SER A 135 -7.98 0.69 7.64
C SER A 135 -7.41 1.08 6.28
N ILE A 136 -6.61 0.17 5.72
CA ILE A 136 -6.22 0.24 4.32
C ILE A 136 -7.22 -0.65 3.57
N PRO A 137 -7.96 -0.11 2.59
CA PRO A 137 -8.98 -0.91 1.90
C PRO A 137 -8.34 -2.08 1.16
N GLU A 138 -9.05 -3.20 1.10
CA GLU A 138 -8.59 -4.34 0.33
C GLU A 138 -8.47 -3.95 -1.14
N PHE A 139 -7.36 -4.32 -1.78
CA PHE A 139 -7.17 -4.07 -3.19
C PHE A 139 -6.60 -5.32 -3.87
N GLN A 140 -6.97 -5.47 -5.14
CA GLN A 140 -6.53 -6.59 -5.95
C GLN A 140 -5.32 -6.20 -6.79
N MET A 141 -4.44 -7.17 -6.99
CA MET A 141 -3.31 -7.08 -7.90
C MET A 141 -3.54 -8.13 -8.98
N VAL A 142 -3.80 -7.66 -10.22
CA VAL A 142 -4.13 -8.54 -11.34
C VAL A 142 -3.21 -8.18 -12.50
N ALA A 143 -2.42 -9.15 -12.95
CA ALA A 143 -1.56 -8.93 -14.12
C ALA A 143 -2.44 -8.71 -15.36
N PRO A 144 -2.13 -7.73 -16.24
CA PRO A 144 -3.05 -7.31 -17.31
C PRO A 144 -3.48 -8.43 -18.27
N PHE A 145 -2.61 -9.41 -18.51
CA PHE A 145 -2.95 -10.53 -19.40
C PHE A 145 -4.01 -11.46 -18.83
N LYS A 146 -4.43 -11.27 -17.57
CA LYS A 146 -5.53 -12.01 -16.95
C LYS A 146 -6.83 -11.23 -16.93
N MET A 147 -6.83 -10.01 -17.47
CA MET A 147 -7.99 -9.13 -17.45
C MET A 147 -8.83 -9.23 -18.73
N ASN A 148 -8.46 -10.09 -19.63
CA ASN A 148 -9.19 -10.29 -20.90
C ASN A 148 -10.30 -11.33 -20.77
#